data_b551ec6037e2d7ad8daa813a0d719931
#
_entry.id   b551ec6037e2d7ad8daa813a0d719931
#
_cell.length_a   1.000
_cell.length_b   1.000
_cell.length_c   1.000
_cell.angle_alpha   90.00
_cell.angle_beta   90.00
_cell.angle_gamma   90.00
#
_symmetry.space_group_name_H-M   'P 1'
#
loop_
_entity.id
_entity.type
_entity.pdbx_description
1 polymer ?
#
loop_
_entity_poly.entity_id
_entity_poly.type
_entity_poly.pdbx_seq_one_letter_code
_entity_poly.pdbx_strand_id
1 'polypeptide(L)'
;MFSGTARQDEALTKTLADAGLSKWYAERGASMDIQIGGEEHALSGGEERRLDLARTLWRKGSLVMLDEPAAGLDEKTRVELEKQIAQLPCEILIVAMHNYSPEFLDSFTKVLRIRDGEIVM
;
A
#
# COMPACT_ATOMS: atom_id res chain seq x y z
N MET A 1 -18.88 -3.15 4.17
CA MET A 1 -19.03 -2.67 5.54
C MET A 1 -18.89 -3.82 6.50
N PHE A 2 -18.20 -3.59 7.58
CA PHE A 2 -17.80 -4.66 8.48
C PHE A 2 -18.63 -4.59 9.76
N SER A 3 -19.81 -5.18 9.75
CA SER A 3 -20.49 -5.55 10.98
C SER A 3 -19.82 -6.83 11.44
N GLY A 4 -18.62 -6.70 11.98
CA GLY A 4 -17.80 -7.86 12.12
C GLY A 4 -17.90 -8.53 13.45
N THR A 5 -17.62 -9.82 13.43
CA THR A 5 -17.21 -10.55 14.61
C THR A 5 -15.84 -10.03 15.04
N ALA A 6 -15.44 -10.26 16.30
CA ALA A 6 -14.11 -9.88 16.79
C ALA A 6 -12.97 -10.39 15.87
N ARG A 7 -13.15 -11.55 15.24
CA ARG A 7 -12.19 -12.11 14.29
C ARG A 7 -12.02 -11.25 13.04
N GLN A 8 -13.12 -10.67 12.53
CA GLN A 8 -13.05 -9.76 11.37
C GLN A 8 -12.38 -8.45 11.76
N ASP A 9 -12.63 -7.95 12.96
CA ASP A 9 -11.99 -6.75 13.47
C ASP A 9 -10.48 -6.93 13.63
N GLU A 10 -10.05 -8.08 14.13
CA GLU A 10 -8.62 -8.41 14.21
C GLU A 10 -7.97 -8.50 12.82
N ALA A 11 -8.64 -9.16 11.87
CA ALA A 11 -8.15 -9.28 10.50
C ALA A 11 -8.04 -7.91 9.83
N LEU A 12 -9.02 -7.04 10.04
CA LEU A 12 -9.00 -5.69 9.47
C LEU A 12 -7.89 -4.84 10.10
N THR A 13 -7.74 -4.90 11.42
CA THR A 13 -6.67 -4.20 12.13
C THR A 13 -5.29 -4.64 11.62
N LYS A 14 -5.10 -5.93 11.41
CA LYS A 14 -3.86 -6.46 10.84
C LYS A 14 -3.63 -5.95 9.42
N THR A 15 -4.65 -5.94 8.59
CA THR A 15 -4.56 -5.45 7.21
C THR A 15 -4.18 -3.97 7.18
N LEU A 16 -4.77 -3.16 8.04
CA LEU A 16 -4.42 -1.74 8.17
C LEU A 16 -2.97 -1.56 8.63
N ALA A 17 -2.52 -2.38 9.58
CA ALA A 17 -1.13 -2.35 10.04
C ALA A 17 -0.17 -2.73 8.92
N ASP A 18 -0.47 -3.78 8.17
CA ASP A 18 0.34 -4.24 7.04
C ASP A 18 0.44 -3.18 5.94
N ALA A 19 -0.59 -2.36 5.78
CA ALA A 19 -0.60 -1.24 4.84
C ALA A 19 -0.01 0.07 5.42
N GLY A 20 0.45 0.06 6.68
CA GLY A 20 1.06 1.24 7.30
C GLY A 20 0.04 2.27 7.82
N LEU A 21 -1.17 1.85 8.13
CA LEU A 21 -2.26 2.73 8.54
C LEU A 21 -2.61 2.66 10.02
N SER A 22 -1.83 1.96 10.85
CA SER A 22 -2.13 1.83 12.28
C SER A 22 -2.26 3.18 12.99
N LYS A 23 -1.33 4.09 12.73
CA LYS A 23 -1.36 5.42 13.33
C LYS A 23 -2.55 6.23 12.84
N TRP A 24 -2.80 6.22 11.54
CA TRP A 24 -3.94 6.91 10.94
C TRP A 24 -5.25 6.44 11.55
N TYR A 25 -5.41 5.14 11.70
CA TYR A 25 -6.61 4.52 12.29
C TYR A 25 -6.78 4.92 13.75
N ALA A 26 -5.70 4.87 14.54
CA ALA A 26 -5.72 5.25 15.95
C ALA A 26 -6.07 6.73 16.15
N GLU A 27 -5.53 7.61 15.31
CA GLU A 27 -5.81 9.05 15.37
C GLU A 27 -7.26 9.38 15.07
N ARG A 28 -7.98 8.51 14.37
CA ARG A 28 -9.40 8.67 14.07
C ARG A 28 -10.31 7.87 15.02
N GLY A 29 -9.81 7.58 16.22
CA GLY A 29 -10.59 6.93 17.26
C GLY A 29 -10.86 5.45 17.02
N ALA A 30 -10.07 4.80 16.18
CA ALA A 30 -10.20 3.37 15.86
C ALA A 30 -11.62 2.99 15.40
N SER A 31 -12.29 3.85 14.64
CA SER A 31 -13.63 3.65 14.12
C SER A 31 -13.61 3.18 12.68
N MET A 32 -14.35 2.12 12.39
CA MET A 32 -14.52 1.60 11.03
C MET A 32 -15.57 2.37 10.24
N ASP A 33 -16.29 3.30 10.89
CA ASP A 33 -17.37 4.07 10.26
C ASP A 33 -16.93 5.45 9.80
N ILE A 34 -15.62 5.67 9.69
CA ILE A 34 -15.07 6.96 9.24
C ILE A 34 -15.45 7.18 7.77
N GLN A 35 -16.08 8.32 7.51
CA GLN A 35 -16.34 8.75 6.14
C GLN A 35 -15.09 9.42 5.58
N ILE A 36 -14.69 8.99 4.40
CA ILE A 36 -13.52 9.49 3.70
C ILE A 36 -13.96 10.38 2.55
N GLY A 37 -13.29 11.52 2.37
CA GLY A 37 -13.55 12.41 1.26
C GLY A 37 -14.20 13.74 1.63
N GLY A 38 -14.53 13.98 2.90
CA GLY A 38 -14.94 15.30 3.41
C GLY A 38 -13.73 16.14 3.80
N GLU A 39 -13.92 17.44 4.01
CA GLU A 39 -12.83 18.34 4.44
C GLU A 39 -12.18 17.91 5.76
N GLU A 40 -12.98 17.38 6.69
CA GLU A 40 -12.50 16.93 8.00
C GLU A 40 -11.73 15.60 7.94
N HIS A 41 -11.92 14.84 6.85
CA HIS A 41 -11.35 13.51 6.69
C HIS A 41 -10.58 13.39 5.36
N ALA A 42 -10.04 14.51 4.89
CA ALA A 42 -9.19 14.50 3.71
C ALA A 42 -7.93 13.66 3.97
N LEU A 43 -7.60 12.81 3.03
CA LEU A 43 -6.41 11.97 3.10
C LEU A 43 -5.23 12.66 2.44
N SER A 44 -4.03 12.50 3.02
CA SER A 44 -2.80 12.84 2.32
C SER A 44 -2.60 11.85 1.16
N GLY A 45 -1.75 12.20 0.20
CA GLY A 45 -1.42 11.29 -0.92
C GLY A 45 -0.90 9.94 -0.44
N GLY A 46 -0.03 9.94 0.58
CA GLY A 46 0.50 8.72 1.16
C GLY A 46 -0.56 7.88 1.87
N GLU A 47 -1.47 8.52 2.61
CA GLU A 47 -2.57 7.82 3.28
C GLU A 47 -3.53 7.20 2.27
N GLU A 48 -3.85 7.91 1.20
CA GLU A 48 -4.69 7.41 0.13
C GLU A 48 -4.07 6.18 -0.54
N ARG A 49 -2.77 6.22 -0.83
CA ARG A 49 -2.05 5.08 -1.41
C ARG A 49 -2.03 3.88 -0.47
N ARG A 50 -1.82 4.12 0.83
CA ARG A 50 -1.83 3.06 1.82
C ARG A 50 -3.22 2.45 1.99
N LEU A 51 -4.27 3.24 1.87
CA LEU A 51 -5.63 2.73 1.89
C LEU A 51 -5.89 1.81 0.69
N ASP A 52 -5.38 2.17 -0.48
CA ASP A 52 -5.46 1.30 -1.66
C ASP A 52 -4.71 -0.01 -1.44
N LEU A 53 -3.55 0.02 -0.79
CA LEU A 53 -2.83 -1.19 -0.40
C LEU A 53 -3.66 -2.04 0.55
N ALA A 54 -4.30 -1.43 1.55
CA ALA A 54 -5.15 -2.14 2.50
C ALA A 54 -6.30 -2.85 1.78
N ARG A 55 -6.95 -2.19 0.82
CA ARG A 55 -8.02 -2.79 0.02
C ARG A 55 -7.52 -4.00 -0.77
N THR A 56 -6.34 -3.87 -1.35
CA THR A 56 -5.71 -4.95 -2.11
C THR A 56 -5.40 -6.15 -1.21
N LEU A 57 -4.79 -5.91 -0.05
CA LEU A 57 -4.45 -6.95 0.91
C LEU A 57 -5.70 -7.61 1.50
N TRP A 58 -6.76 -6.85 1.70
CA TRP A 58 -8.00 -7.38 2.24
C TRP A 58 -8.61 -8.48 1.36
N ARG A 59 -8.38 -8.42 0.07
CA ARG A 59 -8.87 -9.42 -0.88
C ARG A 59 -8.15 -10.78 -0.77
N LYS A 60 -7.08 -10.86 0.01
CA LYS A 60 -6.34 -12.09 0.33
C LYS A 60 -5.86 -12.90 -0.87
N GLY A 61 -5.48 -12.23 -1.94
CA GLY A 61 -4.83 -12.87 -3.07
C GLY A 61 -3.37 -13.20 -2.75
N SER A 62 -2.83 -14.28 -3.31
CA SER A 62 -1.42 -14.59 -3.20
C SER A 62 -0.55 -13.72 -4.11
N LEU A 63 -1.13 -13.14 -5.13
CA LEU A 63 -0.47 -12.23 -6.07
C LEU A 63 -0.96 -10.79 -5.85
N VAL A 64 -0.03 -9.90 -5.61
CA VAL A 64 -0.30 -8.45 -5.55
C VAL A 64 0.40 -7.78 -6.72
N MET A 65 -0.36 -7.02 -7.49
CA MET A 65 0.15 -6.24 -8.62
C MET A 65 -0.10 -4.76 -8.36
N LEU A 66 0.96 -3.97 -8.41
CA LEU A 66 0.90 -2.52 -8.20
C LEU A 66 1.46 -1.82 -9.43
N ASP A 67 0.67 -0.90 -9.98
CA ASP A 67 1.08 -0.09 -11.12
C ASP A 67 1.24 1.36 -10.68
N GLU A 68 2.49 1.87 -10.75
CA GLU A 68 2.83 3.23 -10.33
C GLU A 68 2.25 3.61 -8.96
N PRO A 69 2.48 2.81 -7.92
CA PRO A 69 1.81 3.01 -6.63
C PRO A 69 2.19 4.30 -5.92
N ALA A 70 3.31 4.91 -6.29
CA ALA A 70 3.81 6.14 -5.68
C ALA A 70 3.72 7.36 -6.61
N ALA A 71 2.98 7.27 -7.72
CA ALA A 71 2.86 8.37 -8.67
C ALA A 71 2.30 9.63 -8.00
N GLY A 72 2.94 10.77 -8.25
CA GLY A 72 2.51 12.05 -7.73
C GLY A 72 2.90 12.35 -6.29
N LEU A 73 3.57 11.42 -5.60
CA LEU A 73 4.06 11.64 -4.25
C LEU A 73 5.42 12.35 -4.25
N ASP A 74 5.67 13.15 -3.21
CA ASP A 74 6.99 13.72 -2.98
C ASP A 74 8.00 12.63 -2.61
N GLU A 75 9.28 12.95 -2.69
CA GLU A 75 10.35 11.96 -2.49
C GLU A 75 10.27 11.28 -1.11
N LYS A 76 10.07 12.06 -0.06
CA LYS A 76 10.00 11.51 1.30
C LYS A 76 8.85 10.53 1.45
N THR A 77 7.67 10.91 0.99
CA THR A 77 6.48 10.06 1.07
C THR A 77 6.63 8.82 0.20
N ARG A 78 7.23 8.99 -0.99
CA ARG A 78 7.52 7.86 -1.89
C ARG A 78 8.44 6.84 -1.22
N VAL A 79 9.52 7.29 -0.59
CA VAL A 79 10.46 6.37 0.07
C VAL A 79 9.79 5.63 1.22
N GLU A 80 8.96 6.31 2.00
CA GLU A 80 8.21 5.67 3.08
C GLU A 80 7.25 4.60 2.54
N LEU A 81 6.57 4.90 1.43
CA LEU A 81 5.66 3.95 0.80
C LEU A 81 6.42 2.76 0.19
N GLU A 82 7.57 3.00 -0.41
CA GLU A 82 8.44 1.94 -0.93
C GLU A 82 8.81 0.93 0.16
N LYS A 83 9.17 1.43 1.33
CA LYS A 83 9.49 0.56 2.47
C LYS A 83 8.29 -0.28 2.90
N GLN A 84 7.10 0.31 2.85
CA GLN A 84 5.87 -0.40 3.18
C GLN A 84 5.57 -1.48 2.14
N ILE A 85 5.71 -1.16 0.87
CA ILE A 85 5.49 -2.11 -0.24
C ILE A 85 6.45 -3.30 -0.15
N ALA A 86 7.72 -3.05 0.17
CA ALA A 86 8.73 -4.09 0.28
C ALA A 86 8.43 -5.13 1.37
N GLN A 87 7.57 -4.79 2.31
CA GLN A 87 7.21 -5.64 3.45
C GLN A 87 5.81 -6.23 3.35
N LEU A 88 5.12 -6.08 2.20
CA LEU A 88 3.76 -6.59 2.05
C LEU A 88 3.72 -8.12 2.19
N PRO A 89 2.77 -8.65 2.99
CA PRO A 89 2.64 -10.10 3.19
C PRO A 89 1.90 -10.75 2.02
N CYS A 90 2.61 -11.04 0.95
CA CYS A 90 2.07 -11.74 -0.21
C CYS A 90 3.12 -12.70 -0.76
N GLU A 91 2.67 -13.72 -1.47
CA GLU A 91 3.58 -14.70 -2.05
C GLU A 91 4.33 -14.13 -3.25
N ILE A 92 3.61 -13.40 -4.09
CA ILE A 92 4.19 -12.79 -5.28
C ILE A 92 3.79 -11.32 -5.32
N LEU A 93 4.79 -10.46 -5.46
CA LEU A 93 4.60 -9.02 -5.60
C LEU A 93 5.19 -8.58 -6.93
N ILE A 94 4.36 -7.98 -7.76
CA ILE A 94 4.79 -7.37 -9.03
C ILE A 94 4.52 -5.88 -8.97
N VAL A 95 5.57 -5.07 -9.17
CA VAL A 95 5.45 -3.62 -9.13
C VAL A 95 5.99 -3.03 -10.43
N ALA A 96 5.18 -2.19 -11.07
CA ALA A 96 5.62 -1.40 -12.21
C ALA A 96 5.86 0.04 -11.75
N MET A 97 7.10 0.52 -11.87
CA MET A 97 7.48 1.88 -11.48
C MET A 97 8.58 2.41 -12.39
N HIS A 98 8.63 3.72 -12.56
CA HIS A 98 9.73 4.39 -13.26
C HIS A 98 10.54 5.32 -12.35
N ASN A 99 10.04 5.65 -11.16
CA ASN A 99 10.74 6.51 -10.21
C ASN A 99 10.79 5.77 -8.85
N TYR A 100 11.97 5.35 -8.46
CA TYR A 100 12.18 4.52 -7.28
C TYR A 100 13.57 4.75 -6.70
N SER A 101 13.77 4.40 -5.43
CA SER A 101 15.09 4.45 -4.80
C SER A 101 15.88 3.16 -5.11
N PRO A 102 17.22 3.22 -5.13
CA PRO A 102 18.04 2.03 -5.32
C PRO A 102 17.76 0.95 -4.28
N GLU A 103 17.53 1.35 -3.04
CA GLU A 103 17.22 0.44 -1.93
C GLU A 103 15.94 -0.34 -2.18
N PHE A 104 14.98 0.28 -2.84
CA PHE A 104 13.73 -0.39 -3.19
C PHE A 104 13.97 -1.51 -4.20
N LEU A 105 14.80 -1.25 -5.23
CA LEU A 105 15.17 -2.29 -6.19
C LEU A 105 15.83 -3.49 -5.53
N ASP A 106 16.69 -3.23 -4.55
CA ASP A 106 17.43 -4.29 -3.86
C ASP A 106 16.51 -5.22 -3.07
N SER A 107 15.29 -4.80 -2.75
CA SER A 107 14.33 -5.65 -2.04
C SER A 107 13.65 -6.68 -2.94
N PHE A 108 13.81 -6.62 -4.26
CA PHE A 108 13.17 -7.53 -5.20
C PHE A 108 14.09 -8.64 -5.65
N THR A 109 13.55 -9.84 -5.83
CA THR A 109 14.31 -11.00 -6.32
C THR A 109 14.64 -10.89 -7.80
N LYS A 110 13.85 -10.12 -8.55
CA LYS A 110 14.06 -9.94 -9.99
C LYS A 110 13.61 -8.56 -10.43
N VAL A 111 14.43 -7.91 -11.25
CA VAL A 111 14.11 -6.63 -11.86
C VAL A 111 14.14 -6.79 -13.37
N LEU A 112 13.05 -6.40 -14.02
CA LEU A 112 12.96 -6.37 -15.46
C LEU A 112 12.93 -4.90 -15.90
N ARG A 113 13.74 -4.54 -16.87
CA ARG A 113 13.71 -3.21 -17.45
C ARG A 113 13.02 -3.26 -18.78
N ILE A 114 12.11 -2.31 -18.99
CA ILE A 114 11.35 -2.23 -20.23
C ILE A 114 11.70 -0.90 -20.91
N ARG A 115 12.07 -0.98 -22.17
CA ARG A 115 12.37 0.19 -22.99
C ARG A 115 11.77 -0.04 -24.37
N ASP A 116 11.01 0.96 -24.85
CA ASP A 116 10.36 0.92 -26.17
C ASP A 116 9.53 -0.36 -26.39
N GLY A 117 8.84 -0.81 -25.33
CA GLY A 117 7.99 -2.01 -25.40
C GLY A 117 8.72 -3.33 -25.34
N GLU A 118 10.06 -3.31 -25.14
CA GLU A 118 10.87 -4.52 -25.07
C GLU A 118 11.55 -4.66 -23.71
N ILE A 119 11.75 -5.90 -23.30
CA ILE A 119 12.50 -6.21 -22.08
C ILE A 119 13.98 -6.09 -22.40
N VAL A 120 14.67 -5.21 -21.65
CA VAL A 120 16.11 -4.99 -21.77
C VAL A 120 16.76 -5.67 -20.56
N MET A 121 17.56 -6.70 -20.85
CA MET A 121 18.26 -7.46 -19.82
C MET A 121 19.67 -6.93 -19.61
#